data_cf6bf74ae66cdf7bb3dc9ae43dedee18
#
_entry.id   cf6bf74ae66cdf7bb3dc9ae43dedee18
#
_cell.length_a   1.000
_cell.length_b   1.000
_cell.length_c   1.000
_cell.angle_alpha   90.00
_cell.angle_beta   90.00
_cell.angle_gamma   90.00
#
_symmetry.space_group_name_H-M   'P 1'
#
loop_
_entity.id
_entity.type
_entity.pdbx_description
1 polymer ?
#
loop_
_entity_poly.entity_id
_entity_poly.type
_entity_poly.pdbx_seq_one_letter_code
_entity_poly.pdbx_strand_id
1 'polypeptide(L)'
;MQDKLRFGVFGGGSWGTAIVKMLTENGDRVGWYMRSDSAIRHIIKEGHNPNYLSSVEFEVEQLHLSPDINEIVEASDVLIFAIPSAFLEGELQKLTASLKDKIIFSAIKGIVPESGLIVGEHFHEKYRF
;
A
#
# COMPACT_ATOMS: atom_id res chain seq x y z
N MET A 1 -11.49 -18.10 -18.54
CA MET A 1 -10.68 -16.89 -18.39
C MET A 1 -10.15 -16.82 -16.97
N GLN A 2 -8.89 -16.57 -16.83
CA GLN A 2 -8.25 -16.51 -15.53
C GLN A 2 -8.30 -15.10 -14.99
N ASP A 3 -8.78 -14.96 -13.76
CA ASP A 3 -8.85 -13.64 -13.15
C ASP A 3 -7.47 -13.16 -12.76
N LYS A 4 -7.19 -11.91 -13.05
CA LYS A 4 -5.97 -11.27 -12.60
C LYS A 4 -6.05 -10.95 -11.12
N LEU A 5 -4.94 -11.13 -10.42
CA LEU A 5 -4.84 -10.68 -9.05
C LEU A 5 -4.85 -9.14 -9.02
N ARG A 6 -5.54 -8.60 -8.05
CA ARG A 6 -5.60 -7.16 -7.83
C ARG A 6 -4.61 -6.79 -6.74
N PHE A 7 -3.73 -5.84 -7.05
CA PHE A 7 -2.68 -5.42 -6.12
C PHE A 7 -3.05 -4.13 -5.41
N GLY A 8 -2.77 -4.09 -4.11
CA GLY A 8 -2.89 -2.87 -3.33
C GLY A 8 -1.56 -2.59 -2.64
N VAL A 9 -1.07 -1.36 -2.79
CA VAL A 9 0.17 -0.92 -2.14
C VAL A 9 -0.19 0.08 -1.06
N PHE A 10 0.38 -0.10 0.12
CA PHE A 10 0.08 0.70 1.29
C PHE A 10 1.32 1.49 1.70
N GLY A 11 1.30 2.78 1.46
CA GLY A 11 2.39 3.69 1.78
C GLY A 11 2.75 4.59 0.62
N GLY A 12 2.92 5.88 0.91
CA GLY A 12 3.22 6.90 -0.09
C GLY A 12 4.68 7.36 -0.13
N GLY A 13 5.58 6.62 0.51
CA GLY A 13 7.01 6.93 0.52
C GLY A 13 7.75 6.40 -0.71
N SER A 14 9.08 6.40 -0.63
CA SER A 14 9.93 5.98 -1.76
C SER A 14 9.67 4.54 -2.18
N TRP A 15 9.59 3.63 -1.20
CA TRP A 15 9.37 2.21 -1.49
C TRP A 15 8.00 1.96 -2.11
N GLY A 16 6.95 2.56 -1.52
CA GLY A 16 5.60 2.42 -2.05
C GLY A 16 5.53 2.94 -3.48
N THR A 17 6.08 4.12 -3.72
CA THR A 17 6.10 4.73 -5.05
C THR A 17 6.82 3.85 -6.07
N ALA A 18 7.98 3.30 -5.70
CA ALA A 18 8.73 2.42 -6.60
C ALA A 18 7.98 1.13 -6.92
N ILE A 19 7.34 0.53 -5.92
CA ILE A 19 6.57 -0.70 -6.11
C ILE A 19 5.38 -0.45 -7.03
N VAL A 20 4.66 0.65 -6.82
CA VAL A 20 3.53 1.00 -7.68
C VAL A 20 3.99 1.18 -9.12
N LYS A 21 5.11 1.86 -9.33
CA LYS A 21 5.66 2.06 -10.68
C LYS A 21 5.98 0.72 -11.34
N MET A 22 6.61 -0.18 -10.61
CA MET A 22 6.95 -1.51 -11.11
C MET A 22 5.70 -2.27 -11.57
N LEU A 23 4.65 -2.25 -10.75
CA LEU A 23 3.42 -2.96 -11.05
C LEU A 23 2.67 -2.34 -12.23
N THR A 24 2.62 -1.01 -12.31
CA THR A 24 1.94 -0.36 -13.43
C THR A 24 2.71 -0.53 -14.74
N GLU A 25 4.03 -0.59 -14.72
CA GLU A 25 4.82 -0.88 -15.92
C GLU A 25 4.58 -2.30 -16.41
N ASN A 26 4.23 -3.21 -15.51
CA ASN A 26 3.87 -4.57 -15.87
C ASN A 26 2.44 -4.67 -16.44
N GLY A 27 1.73 -3.56 -16.54
CA GLY A 27 0.38 -3.51 -17.10
C GLY A 27 -0.75 -3.64 -16.10
N ASP A 28 -0.45 -3.73 -14.81
CA ASP A 28 -1.47 -3.90 -13.78
C ASP A 28 -2.12 -2.58 -13.40
N ARG A 29 -3.39 -2.64 -13.01
CA ARG A 29 -4.04 -1.54 -12.33
C ARG A 29 -3.82 -1.77 -10.83
N VAL A 30 -3.37 -0.73 -10.12
CA VAL A 30 -2.91 -0.85 -8.75
C VAL A 30 -3.70 0.06 -7.82
N GLY A 31 -4.18 -0.51 -6.70
CA GLY A 31 -4.70 0.28 -5.60
C GLY A 31 -3.53 0.85 -4.82
N TRP A 32 -3.64 2.09 -4.42
CA TRP A 32 -2.55 2.76 -3.69
C TRP A 32 -3.12 3.55 -2.54
N TYR A 33 -2.87 3.06 -1.34
CA TYR A 33 -3.26 3.76 -0.13
C TYR A 33 -2.15 4.71 0.29
N MET A 34 -2.51 5.96 0.53
CA MET A 34 -1.64 6.90 1.22
C MET A 34 -2.51 7.85 2.03
N ARG A 35 -2.04 8.20 3.22
CA ARG A 35 -2.84 9.02 4.13
C ARG A 35 -2.94 10.49 3.75
N SER A 36 -2.06 10.97 2.88
CA SER A 36 -2.03 12.37 2.48
C SER A 36 -2.97 12.63 1.31
N ASP A 37 -4.12 13.23 1.60
CA ASP A 37 -5.08 13.60 0.57
C ASP A 37 -4.49 14.61 -0.43
N SER A 38 -3.64 15.53 0.05
CA SER A 38 -2.99 16.50 -0.85
C SER A 38 -2.03 15.83 -1.81
N ALA A 39 -1.31 14.79 -1.36
CA ALA A 39 -0.42 14.04 -2.23
C ALA A 39 -1.23 13.27 -3.29
N ILE A 40 -2.35 12.69 -2.91
CA ILE A 40 -3.24 11.99 -3.85
C ILE A 40 -3.72 12.94 -4.93
N ARG A 41 -4.21 14.13 -4.54
CA ARG A 41 -4.67 15.11 -5.51
C ARG A 41 -3.57 15.58 -6.45
N HIS A 42 -2.35 15.71 -5.92
CA HIS A 42 -1.21 16.08 -6.74
C HIS A 42 -0.89 15.01 -7.79
N ILE A 43 -0.92 13.74 -7.39
CA ILE A 43 -0.67 12.63 -8.31
C ILE A 43 -1.73 12.60 -9.41
N ILE A 44 -2.99 12.77 -9.05
CA ILE A 44 -4.09 12.76 -10.02
C ILE A 44 -3.91 13.89 -11.02
N LYS A 45 -3.51 15.07 -10.56
CA LYS A 45 -3.37 16.25 -11.41
C LYS A 45 -2.09 16.24 -12.25
N GLU A 46 -0.96 15.87 -11.63
CA GLU A 46 0.36 16.03 -12.24
C GLU A 46 1.01 14.72 -12.68
N GLY A 47 0.49 13.58 -12.22
CA GLY A 47 1.01 12.28 -12.64
C GLY A 47 2.26 11.81 -11.91
N HIS A 48 2.64 12.47 -10.82
CA HIS A 48 3.80 12.04 -10.03
C HIS A 48 3.62 12.38 -8.55
N ASN A 49 4.35 11.63 -7.71
CA ASN A 49 4.34 11.87 -6.26
C ASN A 49 5.08 13.18 -5.97
N PRO A 50 4.50 14.12 -5.21
CA PRO A 50 5.15 15.40 -4.95
C PRO A 50 6.36 15.32 -4.01
N ASN A 51 6.44 14.27 -3.19
CA ASN A 51 7.43 14.20 -2.12
C ASN A 51 8.52 13.15 -2.35
N TYR A 52 8.23 12.11 -3.12
CA TYR A 52 9.14 10.96 -3.29
C TYR A 52 9.19 10.56 -4.74
N LEU A 53 10.42 10.42 -5.27
CA LEU A 53 10.62 9.98 -6.65
C LEU A 53 9.79 10.81 -7.65
N SER A 54 9.85 12.13 -7.51
CA SER A 54 9.00 13.04 -8.27
C SER A 54 9.23 13.00 -9.78
N SER A 55 10.38 12.46 -10.22
CA SER A 55 10.65 12.27 -11.65
C SER A 55 9.97 11.03 -12.23
N VAL A 56 9.40 10.18 -11.40
CA VAL A 56 8.68 8.97 -11.84
C VAL A 56 7.25 9.34 -12.18
N GLU A 57 6.87 9.13 -13.44
CA GLU A 57 5.53 9.47 -13.92
C GLU A 57 4.63 8.25 -13.98
N PHE A 58 3.34 8.44 -13.71
CA PHE A 58 2.32 7.41 -13.72
C PHE A 58 1.22 7.71 -14.72
N GLU A 59 0.69 6.65 -15.33
CA GLU A 59 -0.59 6.72 -16.04
C GLU A 59 -1.68 6.65 -15.00
N VAL A 60 -2.35 7.77 -14.72
CA VAL A 60 -3.31 7.89 -13.62
C VAL A 60 -4.47 6.89 -13.74
N GLU A 61 -4.84 6.50 -14.95
CA GLU A 61 -5.88 5.50 -15.17
C GLU A 61 -5.55 4.13 -14.60
N GLN A 62 -4.27 3.86 -14.36
CA GLN A 62 -3.83 2.61 -13.75
C GLN A 62 -3.84 2.66 -12.23
N LEU A 63 -4.17 3.80 -11.64
CA LEU A 63 -4.12 3.99 -10.19
C LEU A 63 -5.52 4.12 -9.59
N HIS A 64 -5.72 3.39 -8.49
CA HIS A 64 -6.89 3.58 -7.63
C HIS A 64 -6.35 4.14 -6.31
N LEU A 65 -6.31 5.45 -6.22
CA LEU A 65 -5.75 6.16 -5.06
C LEU A 65 -6.82 6.42 -4.02
N SER A 66 -6.50 6.17 -2.75
CA SER A 66 -7.45 6.45 -1.67
C SER A 66 -6.72 6.71 -0.36
N PRO A 67 -7.24 7.64 0.47
CA PRO A 67 -6.76 7.83 1.84
C PRO A 67 -7.47 6.90 2.84
N ASP A 68 -8.36 6.04 2.36
CA ASP A 68 -9.07 5.07 3.19
C ASP A 68 -8.43 3.69 3.01
N ILE A 69 -7.75 3.23 4.06
CA ILE A 69 -7.04 1.94 4.03
C ILE A 69 -8.01 0.78 3.73
N ASN A 70 -9.24 0.87 4.23
CA ASN A 70 -10.23 -0.19 4.04
C ASN A 70 -10.68 -0.30 2.59
N GLU A 71 -10.80 0.82 1.90
CA GLU A 71 -11.18 0.83 0.49
C GLU A 71 -10.14 0.06 -0.35
N ILE A 72 -8.86 0.28 -0.10
CA ILE A 72 -7.81 -0.39 -0.85
C ILE A 72 -7.72 -1.87 -0.48
N VAL A 73 -7.87 -2.21 0.81
CA VAL A 73 -7.89 -3.62 1.22
C VAL A 73 -9.02 -4.37 0.52
N GLU A 74 -10.23 -3.82 0.52
CA GLU A 74 -11.37 -4.47 -0.09
C GLU A 74 -11.24 -4.62 -1.60
N ALA A 75 -10.54 -3.69 -2.24
CA ALA A 75 -10.35 -3.70 -3.69
C ALA A 75 -9.19 -4.59 -4.14
N SER A 76 -8.45 -5.21 -3.21
CA SER A 76 -7.20 -5.90 -3.53
C SER A 76 -7.20 -7.34 -3.08
N ASP A 77 -6.46 -8.19 -3.78
CA ASP A 77 -6.22 -9.58 -3.42
C ASP A 77 -4.84 -9.75 -2.79
N VAL A 78 -3.88 -8.98 -3.27
CA VAL A 78 -2.51 -8.97 -2.78
C VAL A 78 -2.23 -7.61 -2.17
N LEU A 79 -1.83 -7.61 -0.91
CA LEU A 79 -1.54 -6.38 -0.16
C LEU A 79 -0.04 -6.28 0.06
N ILE A 80 0.53 -5.15 -0.36
CA ILE A 80 1.97 -4.90 -0.19
C ILE A 80 2.15 -3.71 0.73
N PHE A 81 2.66 -3.96 1.93
CA PHE A 81 2.84 -2.91 2.93
C PHE A 81 4.24 -2.31 2.84
N ALA A 82 4.30 -1.02 2.56
CA ALA A 82 5.53 -0.25 2.45
C ALA A 82 5.49 0.98 3.37
N ILE A 83 4.83 0.84 4.52
CA ILE A 83 4.76 1.86 5.54
C ILE A 83 5.91 1.61 6.53
N PRO A 84 6.73 2.62 6.87
CA PRO A 84 7.80 2.42 7.85
C PRO A 84 7.26 1.80 9.15
N SER A 85 8.02 0.86 9.72
CA SER A 85 7.56 0.11 10.89
C SER A 85 7.15 1.00 12.07
N ALA A 86 7.79 2.17 12.20
CA ALA A 86 7.46 3.12 13.25
C ALA A 86 6.03 3.66 13.15
N PHE A 87 5.43 3.64 11.95
CA PHE A 87 4.08 4.17 11.70
C PHE A 87 3.05 3.09 11.40
N LEU A 88 3.50 1.86 11.21
CA LEU A 88 2.63 0.77 10.77
C LEU A 88 1.48 0.51 11.74
N GLU A 89 1.77 0.46 13.04
CA GLU A 89 0.75 0.17 14.05
C GLU A 89 -0.40 1.20 14.00
N GLY A 90 -0.05 2.49 13.90
CA GLY A 90 -1.05 3.54 13.81
C GLY A 90 -1.93 3.40 12.57
N GLU A 91 -1.36 3.00 11.45
CA GLU A 91 -2.12 2.79 10.23
C GLU A 91 -3.02 1.56 10.31
N LEU A 92 -2.52 0.48 10.93
CA LEU A 92 -3.29 -0.74 11.09
C LEU A 92 -4.48 -0.57 12.04
N GLN A 93 -4.41 0.38 12.97
CA GLN A 93 -5.53 0.67 13.86
C GLN A 93 -6.76 1.19 13.10
N LYS A 94 -6.56 1.75 11.94
CA LYS A 94 -7.66 2.25 11.09
C LYS A 94 -8.32 1.13 10.30
N LEU A 95 -7.69 -0.05 10.26
CA LEU A 95 -8.15 -1.16 9.45
C LEU A 95 -9.33 -1.88 10.11
N THR A 96 -10.46 -1.91 9.42
CA THR A 96 -11.64 -2.67 9.84
C THR A 96 -12.02 -3.74 8.82
N ALA A 97 -11.52 -3.62 7.59
CA ALA A 97 -11.78 -4.62 6.54
C ALA A 97 -11.11 -5.94 6.88
N SER A 98 -11.71 -7.05 6.44
CA SER A 98 -11.15 -8.38 6.67
C SER A 98 -9.92 -8.63 5.83
N LEU A 99 -8.91 -9.25 6.43
CA LEU A 99 -7.71 -9.71 5.72
C LEU A 99 -7.81 -11.17 5.30
N LYS A 100 -8.97 -11.79 5.53
CA LYS A 100 -9.20 -13.19 5.17
C LYS A 100 -9.02 -13.38 3.66
N ASP A 101 -8.31 -14.44 3.29
CA ASP A 101 -8.04 -14.81 1.89
C ASP A 101 -7.17 -13.79 1.13
N LYS A 102 -6.56 -12.86 1.84
CA LYS A 102 -5.61 -11.91 1.23
C LYS A 102 -4.19 -12.44 1.32
N ILE A 103 -3.41 -12.16 0.30
CA ILE A 103 -1.98 -12.46 0.31
C ILE A 103 -1.27 -11.19 0.76
N ILE A 104 -0.41 -11.30 1.78
CA ILE A 104 0.24 -10.12 2.35
C ILE A 104 1.74 -10.22 2.19
N PHE A 105 2.33 -9.18 1.59
CA PHE A 105 3.77 -9.00 1.50
C PHE A 105 4.15 -7.76 2.29
N SER A 106 5.31 -7.82 2.93
CA SER A 106 5.86 -6.67 3.63
C SER A 106 7.18 -6.27 2.98
N ALA A 107 7.24 -5.02 2.53
CA ALA A 107 8.47 -4.39 2.09
C ALA A 107 9.13 -3.61 3.22
N ILE A 108 8.64 -3.80 4.45
CA ILE A 108 9.08 -3.09 5.64
C ILE A 108 10.15 -3.89 6.34
N LYS A 109 11.21 -3.21 6.78
CA LYS A 109 12.26 -3.82 7.57
C LYS A 109 12.21 -3.28 9.00
N GLY A 110 12.57 -4.15 9.95
CA GLY A 110 12.70 -3.75 11.34
C GLY A 110 11.65 -4.39 12.23
N ILE A 111 11.54 -3.86 13.43
CA ILE A 111 10.67 -4.36 14.49
C ILE A 111 9.61 -3.30 14.76
N VAL A 112 8.35 -3.75 14.91
CA VAL A 112 7.26 -2.85 15.27
C VAL A 112 7.49 -2.36 16.70
N PRO A 113 7.64 -1.04 16.93
CA PRO A 113 8.05 -0.53 18.25
C PRO A 113 7.17 -0.95 19.42
N GLU A 114 5.86 -0.98 19.22
CA GLU A 114 4.90 -1.29 20.29
C GLU A 114 4.90 -2.76 20.69
N SER A 115 5.21 -3.66 19.76
CA SER A 115 5.13 -5.10 20.02
C SER A 115 6.49 -5.77 20.16
N GLY A 116 7.55 -5.16 19.65
CA GLY A 116 8.87 -5.77 19.61
C GLY A 116 8.97 -6.94 18.64
N LEU A 117 7.99 -7.10 17.76
CA LEU A 117 7.94 -8.21 16.80
C LEU A 117 8.43 -7.75 15.43
N ILE A 118 8.96 -8.69 14.64
CA ILE A 118 9.21 -8.46 13.23
C ILE A 118 7.85 -8.24 12.56
N VAL A 119 7.80 -7.36 11.58
CA VAL A 119 6.53 -6.96 10.96
C VAL A 119 5.66 -8.15 10.54
N GLY A 120 6.23 -9.19 9.93
CA GLY A 120 5.47 -10.38 9.55
C GLY A 120 4.83 -11.09 10.74
N GLU A 121 5.57 -11.21 11.83
CA GLU A 121 5.07 -11.81 13.08
C GLU A 121 3.97 -10.96 13.68
N HIS A 122 4.11 -9.62 13.61
CA HIS A 122 3.09 -8.70 14.09
C HIS A 122 1.76 -8.92 13.37
N PHE A 123 1.79 -9.05 12.04
CA PHE A 123 0.58 -9.34 11.28
C PHE A 123 -0.06 -10.65 11.69
N HIS A 124 0.76 -11.70 11.79
CA HIS A 124 0.25 -13.02 12.18
C HIS A 124 -0.41 -12.99 13.56
N GLU A 125 0.25 -12.38 14.53
CA GLU A 125 -0.28 -12.31 15.90
C GLU A 125 -1.56 -11.48 15.97
N LYS A 126 -1.57 -10.30 15.33
CA LYS A 126 -2.70 -9.39 15.40
C LYS A 126 -3.92 -9.88 14.64
N TYR A 127 -3.73 -10.50 13.49
CA TYR A 127 -4.82 -10.88 12.58
C TYR A 127 -5.03 -12.37 12.45
N ARG A 128 -4.12 -13.18 12.99
CA ARG A 128 -4.24 -14.64 13.06
C ARG A 128 -4.44 -15.33 11.71
N PHE A 129 -3.65 -14.95 10.74
CA PHE A 129 -3.67 -15.60 9.44
C PHE A 129 -2.34 -16.28 9.12
#